data_5e7208f967ef7ecd40f5e94567434083
#
_entry.id   5e7208f967ef7ecd40f5e94567434083
#
_cell.length_a   1.000
_cell.length_b   1.000
_cell.length_c   1.000
_cell.angle_alpha   90.00
_cell.angle_beta   90.00
_cell.angle_gamma   90.00
#
_symmetry.space_group_name_H-M   'P 1'
#
loop_
_entity.id
_entity.type
_entity.pdbx_description
1 polymer ?
#
loop_
_entity_poly.entity_id
_entity_poly.type
_entity_poly.pdbx_seq_one_letter_code
_entity_poly.pdbx_strand_id
1 'polypeptide(L)' 'PAVLAITDILTLTSYLGLAAWVLL' A
#
# COMPACT_ATOMS: atom_id res chain seq x y z
N PRO A 1 10.90 9.30 -10.77
CA PRO A 1 11.75 8.12 -10.72
C PRO A 1 10.99 6.85 -10.36
N ALA A 2 11.42 5.73 -10.92
CA ALA A 2 10.68 4.46 -10.79
C ALA A 2 10.68 3.95 -9.35
N VAL A 3 11.77 4.12 -8.62
CA VAL A 3 11.88 3.61 -7.25
C VAL A 3 10.88 4.29 -6.34
N LEU A 4 10.74 5.61 -6.46
CA LEU A 4 9.77 6.37 -5.66
C LEU A 4 8.34 5.95 -5.97
N ALA A 5 8.05 5.74 -7.25
CA ALA A 5 6.70 5.31 -7.65
C ALA A 5 6.37 3.92 -7.09
N ILE A 6 7.32 3.01 -7.15
CA ILE A 6 7.13 1.66 -6.62
C ILE A 6 6.91 1.70 -5.11
N THR A 7 7.68 2.51 -4.40
CA THR A 7 7.53 2.65 -2.95
C THR A 7 6.16 3.19 -2.59
N ASP A 8 5.68 4.17 -3.33
CA ASP A 8 4.36 4.75 -3.11
C ASP A 8 3.25 3.71 -3.28
N ILE A 9 3.32 2.95 -4.37
CA ILE A 9 2.32 1.92 -4.64
C ILE A 9 2.35 0.87 -3.52
N LEU A 10 3.54 0.46 -3.11
CA LEU A 10 3.69 -0.55 -2.06
C LEU A 10 3.11 -0.07 -0.73
N THR A 11 3.42 1.15 -0.33
CA THR A 11 2.92 1.68 0.95
C THR A 11 1.41 1.81 0.94
N LEU A 12 0.84 2.34 -0.13
CA LEU A 12 -0.61 2.50 -0.24
C LEU A 12 -1.31 1.14 -0.28
N THR A 13 -0.79 0.22 -1.05
CA THR A 13 -1.38 -1.11 -1.16
C THR A 13 -1.34 -1.83 0.18
N SER A 14 -0.24 -1.75 0.90
CA SER A 14 -0.11 -2.35 2.22
C SER A 14 -1.07 -1.72 3.21
N TYR A 15 -1.19 -0.40 3.19
CA TYR A 15 -2.09 0.31 4.10
C TYR A 15 -3.54 -0.10 3.87
N LEU A 16 -3.98 -0.07 2.63
CA LEU A 16 -5.36 -0.40 2.30
C LEU A 16 -5.67 -1.87 2.51
N GLY A 17 -4.71 -2.74 2.22
CA GLY A 17 -4.87 -4.17 2.47
C GLY A 17 -5.02 -4.50 3.94
N LEU A 18 -4.20 -3.87 4.78
CA LEU A 18 -4.28 -4.04 6.22
C LEU A 18 -5.62 -3.53 6.77
N ALA A 19 -6.04 -2.36 6.33
CA ALA A 19 -7.29 -1.77 6.76
C ALA A 19 -8.48 -2.66 6.37
N ALA A 20 -8.47 -3.19 5.17
CA ALA A 20 -9.52 -4.09 4.70
C ALA A 20 -9.55 -5.37 5.53
N TRP A 21 -8.40 -5.91 5.88
CA TRP A 21 -8.32 -7.13 6.67
C TRP A 21 -8.88 -6.92 8.07
N VAL A 22 -8.54 -5.80 8.68
CA VAL A 22 -9.03 -5.48 10.03
C VAL A 22 -10.56 -5.28 10.03
N LEU A 23 -11.07 -4.65 8.97
CA LEU A 23 -12.51 -4.38 8.85
C LEU A 23 -13.33 -5.62 8.50
N LEU A 24 -12.69 -6.61 7.89
CA LEU A 24 -13.36 -7.86 7.58
C LEU A 24 -13.62 -8.64 8.87
#